data_18818c29fa7d71f88f1cbe1c077114d9
#
_entry.id   18818c29fa7d71f88f1cbe1c077114d9
#
_cell.length_a   1.000
_cell.length_b   1.000
_cell.length_c   1.000
_cell.angle_alpha   90.00
_cell.angle_beta   90.00
_cell.angle_gamma   90.00
#
_symmetry.space_group_name_H-M   'P 1'
#
loop_
_entity.id
_entity.type
_entity.pdbx_description
1 polymer ?
#
loop_
_entity_poly.entity_id
_entity_poly.type
_entity_poly.pdbx_seq_one_letter_code
_entity_poly.pdbx_strand_id
1 'polypeptide(L)'
;MKLISIIYLMAISGLFTYLSAEGINKTDVLMGNRFLTFNTVIRVNQIEVTRNRNEGVDERDXRVTAFRNAVEEGFPGARITWAFSWLALHDTSSNYRKIRQRVVSYHQKYGDEITFIPGGYFANAYNSTTQVNRDLHEALTKVSEIVGNGYRPKSIVAGFLSAKNLQYLADEEGIHVCQTNIWSQYAIDNQDGDGSVCYPYYPSKEHFCKPAQGEEDLIDCVNLDGWTMDFLAARREGFSKGFNSRMGVGPIETLGKYGSDTGLVQMLHTTAVHFDRGFELNGFAWVTNCWEICLPYDVKDLTKWLSSIKEQWPGTRFITQGEFGLIWREQFKRNDFRYRFEQTGTGIGGSDKDKKIQWLMNRSFRLALLSEPGNDAEEMVIDFTRYDVRAKEPVSGTSRNWSIMGEINQKQTRFPDKPVPLKKINNEWRAIIFKEYPDL
;
A
#
# COMPACT_ATOMS: atom_id res chain seq x y z
N MET A 1 -81.19 10.09 -20.06
CA MET A 1 -80.17 10.46 -19.03
C MET A 1 -79.20 9.35 -18.91
N LYS A 2 -77.98 9.54 -19.46
CA LYS A 2 -76.89 8.55 -19.42
C LYS A 2 -75.87 8.97 -18.38
N LEU A 3 -75.68 8.12 -17.39
CA LEU A 3 -74.58 8.28 -16.40
C LEU A 3 -73.29 7.76 -17.02
N ILE A 4 -72.28 8.61 -17.06
CA ILE A 4 -70.93 8.23 -17.50
C ILE A 4 -70.14 8.00 -16.24
N SER A 5 -69.72 6.74 -16.04
CA SER A 5 -68.80 6.37 -14.96
C SER A 5 -67.34 6.56 -15.45
N ILE A 6 -66.61 7.43 -14.79
CA ILE A 6 -65.18 7.63 -15.03
C ILE A 6 -64.42 6.69 -14.08
N ILE A 7 -63.71 5.74 -14.67
CA ILE A 7 -62.79 4.85 -13.92
C ILE A 7 -61.43 5.54 -13.87
N TYR A 8 -60.99 5.89 -12.68
CA TYR A 8 -59.61 6.37 -12.45
C TYR A 8 -58.67 5.17 -12.36
N LEU A 9 -57.80 5.06 -13.35
CA LEU A 9 -56.71 4.08 -13.32
C LEU A 9 -55.54 4.73 -12.57
N MET A 10 -55.32 4.35 -11.32
CA MET A 10 -54.10 4.73 -10.61
C MET A 10 -52.94 3.86 -11.12
N ALA A 11 -52.05 4.45 -11.90
CA ALA A 11 -50.79 3.84 -12.26
C ALA A 11 -49.86 3.97 -11.06
N ILE A 12 -49.61 2.87 -10.35
CA ILE A 12 -48.56 2.79 -9.33
C ILE A 12 -47.28 2.64 -10.09
N SER A 13 -46.57 3.75 -10.32
CA SER A 13 -45.21 3.72 -10.79
C SER A 13 -44.35 3.29 -9.60
N GLY A 14 -43.97 2.02 -9.58
CA GLY A 14 -42.99 1.51 -8.63
C GLY A 14 -41.65 2.19 -8.92
N LEU A 15 -41.27 3.11 -8.08
CA LEU A 15 -39.93 3.68 -8.09
C LEU A 15 -39.01 2.61 -7.53
N PHE A 16 -38.38 1.84 -8.42
CA PHE A 16 -37.24 1.03 -8.05
C PHE A 16 -36.08 2.02 -7.84
N THR A 17 -35.92 2.45 -6.61
CA THR A 17 -34.66 3.09 -6.23
C THR A 17 -33.58 2.02 -6.28
N TYR A 18 -32.82 2.03 -7.34
CA TYR A 18 -31.51 1.38 -7.34
C TYR A 18 -30.71 2.04 -6.21
N LEU A 19 -30.46 1.29 -5.15
CA LEU A 19 -29.42 1.65 -4.20
C LEU A 19 -28.11 1.61 -5.00
N SER A 20 -27.71 2.75 -5.50
CA SER A 20 -26.37 2.90 -6.03
C SER A 20 -25.41 2.56 -4.90
N ALA A 21 -24.48 1.67 -5.16
CA ALA A 21 -23.29 1.53 -4.33
C ALA A 21 -22.80 2.95 -4.00
N GLU A 22 -22.50 3.24 -2.74
CA GLU A 22 -22.03 4.55 -2.30
C GLU A 22 -20.87 4.96 -3.22
N GLY A 23 -21.17 5.72 -4.22
CA GLY A 23 -20.21 6.20 -5.19
C GLY A 23 -19.27 7.22 -4.56
N ILE A 24 -18.07 7.24 -5.03
CA ILE A 24 -17.12 8.31 -4.75
C ILE A 24 -17.84 9.62 -5.04
N ASN A 25 -17.87 10.51 -4.08
CA ASN A 25 -18.40 11.86 -4.29
C ASN A 25 -17.68 12.48 -5.49
N LYS A 26 -18.42 13.06 -6.42
CA LYS A 26 -17.82 13.74 -7.60
C LYS A 26 -16.80 14.82 -7.24
N THR A 27 -16.70 15.17 -5.95
CA THR A 27 -15.73 16.10 -5.42
C THR A 27 -14.41 15.43 -5.00
N ASP A 28 -14.35 14.10 -5.02
CA ASP A 28 -13.14 13.37 -4.62
C ASP A 28 -12.20 13.27 -5.82
N VAL A 29 -11.29 14.24 -5.90
CA VAL A 29 -10.33 14.37 -7.00
C VAL A 29 -8.94 13.98 -6.51
N LEU A 30 -8.22 13.22 -7.31
CA LEU A 30 -6.84 12.82 -6.99
C LEU A 30 -5.89 14.00 -7.10
N MET A 31 -5.92 14.67 -8.25
CA MET A 31 -4.94 15.72 -8.56
C MET A 31 -5.15 16.95 -7.67
N GLY A 32 -4.05 17.53 -7.23
CA GLY A 32 -4.06 18.71 -6.34
C GLY A 32 -4.22 18.38 -4.87
N ASN A 33 -4.25 17.10 -4.50
CA ASN A 33 -4.49 16.67 -3.11
C ASN A 33 -3.34 15.84 -2.54
N ARG A 34 -3.22 15.87 -1.21
CA ARG A 34 -2.31 15.04 -0.42
C ARG A 34 -3.13 14.06 0.38
N PHE A 35 -2.71 12.79 0.34
CA PHE A 35 -3.44 11.70 1.00
C PHE A 35 -2.53 10.99 1.99
N LEU A 36 -3.11 10.63 3.13
CA LEU A 36 -2.49 9.77 4.13
C LEU A 36 -3.41 8.56 4.33
N THR A 37 -2.85 7.38 4.32
CA THR A 37 -3.61 6.15 4.60
C THR A 37 -2.86 5.31 5.62
N PHE A 38 -3.62 4.70 6.55
CA PHE A 38 -3.08 3.69 7.47
C PHE A 38 -3.87 2.41 7.32
N ASN A 39 -3.13 1.33 7.21
CA ASN A 39 -3.65 0.00 7.49
C ASN A 39 -3.17 -0.39 8.90
N THR A 40 -3.94 -1.19 9.61
CA THR A 40 -3.46 -1.79 10.84
C THR A 40 -3.97 -3.22 10.94
N VAL A 41 -3.15 -4.10 11.46
CA VAL A 41 -3.43 -5.54 11.44
C VAL A 41 -3.82 -6.02 12.84
N ILE A 42 -4.95 -6.71 12.90
CA ILE A 42 -5.43 -7.41 14.12
C ILE A 42 -5.22 -8.91 13.88
N ARG A 43 -4.35 -9.52 14.68
CA ARG A 43 -4.01 -10.93 14.50
C ARG A 43 -3.94 -11.67 15.85
N VAL A 44 -4.03 -13.00 15.80
CA VAL A 44 -3.93 -13.89 16.96
C VAL A 44 -2.61 -14.62 16.86
N ASN A 45 -1.59 -14.09 17.55
CA ASN A 45 -0.27 -14.73 17.64
C ASN A 45 0.17 -15.36 16.31
N GLN A 46 -0.10 -14.63 15.23
CA GLN A 46 0.09 -15.15 13.89
C GLN A 46 0.73 -14.09 13.03
N ILE A 47 1.87 -14.36 12.47
CA ILE A 47 2.48 -13.49 11.49
C ILE A 47 2.13 -13.94 10.10
N GLU A 48 2.13 -15.23 9.89
CA GLU A 48 2.04 -15.72 8.53
C GLU A 48 1.24 -16.99 8.44
N VAL A 49 0.86 -17.28 7.34
CA VAL A 49 0.70 -18.48 6.63
C VAL A 49 -0.69 -19.09 6.56
N THR A 50 -1.22 -19.57 7.63
CA THR A 50 -2.38 -20.46 7.53
C THR A 50 -3.39 -20.16 8.63
N ARG A 51 -4.52 -20.83 8.53
CA ARG A 51 -5.58 -20.73 9.52
C ARG A 51 -5.16 -21.23 10.90
N ASN A 52 -4.19 -22.14 10.96
CA ASN A 52 -3.87 -22.90 12.17
C ASN A 52 -2.50 -22.59 12.78
N ARG A 53 -1.70 -21.78 12.12
CA ARG A 53 -0.35 -21.52 12.60
C ARG A 53 -0.26 -20.18 13.32
N ASN A 54 0.27 -20.21 14.53
CA ASN A 54 0.46 -19.04 15.36
C ASN A 54 1.92 -18.62 15.37
N GLU A 55 2.15 -17.32 15.30
CA GLU A 55 3.49 -16.75 15.35
C GLU A 55 3.38 -15.27 15.70
N GLY A 56 4.24 -14.80 16.58
CA GLY A 56 4.24 -13.39 16.95
C GLY A 56 3.45 -13.09 18.22
N VAL A 57 2.87 -11.92 18.29
CA VAL A 57 2.27 -11.37 19.49
C VAL A 57 0.77 -11.16 19.31
N ASP A 58 -0.01 -11.67 20.25
CA ASP A 58 -1.46 -11.46 20.30
C ASP A 58 -1.80 -9.97 20.39
N GLU A 59 -2.84 -9.56 19.70
CA GLU A 59 -3.40 -8.23 19.84
C GLU A 59 -4.20 -8.12 21.14
N ARG A 60 -4.24 -6.91 21.71
CA ARG A 60 -4.94 -6.61 22.96
C ARG A 60 -5.85 -5.41 22.79
N ASP A 61 -7.04 -5.50 23.33
CA ASP A 61 -8.02 -4.41 23.33
C ASP A 61 -7.46 -3.07 23.85
N UNK A 62 -6.59 -3.04 24.52
CA UNK A 62 -5.95 -1.96 25.05
C UNK A 62 -5.12 -1.26 24.12
N ARG A 63 -4.41 -2.00 23.46
CA ARG A 63 -3.57 -1.43 22.43
C ARG A 63 -4.40 -0.87 21.27
N VAL A 64 -5.40 -1.60 20.85
CA VAL A 64 -6.33 -1.17 19.80
C VAL A 64 -6.96 0.19 20.17
N THR A 65 -7.39 0.32 21.40
CA THR A 65 -7.98 1.56 21.92
C THR A 65 -6.95 2.70 21.95
N ALA A 66 -5.76 2.44 22.49
CA ALA A 66 -4.72 3.44 22.59
C ALA A 66 -4.31 3.96 21.20
N PHE A 67 -4.14 3.03 20.27
CA PHE A 67 -3.77 3.38 18.88
C PHE A 67 -4.83 4.28 18.23
N ARG A 68 -6.12 3.88 18.28
CA ARG A 68 -7.18 4.68 17.64
C ARG A 68 -7.34 6.05 18.28
N ASN A 69 -7.19 6.12 19.61
CA ASN A 69 -7.23 7.39 20.33
C ASN A 69 -6.07 8.31 19.91
N ALA A 70 -4.86 7.77 19.78
CA ALA A 70 -3.69 8.53 19.33
C ALA A 70 -3.88 9.06 17.90
N VAL A 71 -4.50 8.27 17.04
CA VAL A 71 -4.82 8.72 15.68
C VAL A 71 -5.81 9.89 15.72
N GLU A 72 -6.90 9.75 16.49
CA GLU A 72 -7.91 10.82 16.58
C GLU A 72 -7.36 12.07 17.23
N GLU A 73 -6.52 11.91 18.27
CA GLU A 73 -5.87 13.04 18.93
C GLU A 73 -4.92 13.80 17.98
N GLY A 74 -4.10 13.04 17.24
CA GLY A 74 -3.11 13.64 16.33
C GLY A 74 -3.72 14.17 15.04
N PHE A 75 -4.79 13.55 14.56
CA PHE A 75 -5.43 13.96 13.30
C PHE A 75 -6.95 13.73 13.39
N PRO A 76 -7.67 14.64 14.04
CA PRO A 76 -9.12 14.51 14.20
C PRO A 76 -9.84 14.31 12.86
N GLY A 77 -10.72 13.33 12.81
CA GLY A 77 -11.47 12.98 11.61
C GLY A 77 -10.77 12.02 10.66
N ALA A 78 -9.61 11.49 11.05
CA ALA A 78 -8.91 10.46 10.29
C ALA A 78 -9.75 9.18 10.17
N ARG A 79 -9.71 8.55 8.99
CA ARG A 79 -10.32 7.23 8.77
C ARG A 79 -9.21 6.25 8.38
N ILE A 80 -9.17 5.10 9.07
CA ILE A 80 -8.12 4.09 8.88
C ILE A 80 -8.72 2.75 8.44
N THR A 81 -7.86 1.83 8.02
CA THR A 81 -8.26 0.50 7.55
C THR A 81 -7.80 -0.56 8.57
N TRP A 82 -8.74 -1.31 9.13
CA TRP A 82 -8.50 -2.40 10.08
C TRP A 82 -8.54 -3.74 9.35
N ALA A 83 -7.43 -4.44 9.30
CA ALA A 83 -7.33 -5.72 8.61
C ALA A 83 -7.24 -6.86 9.64
N PHE A 84 -8.23 -7.73 9.68
CA PHE A 84 -8.26 -8.87 10.58
C PHE A 84 -7.66 -10.10 9.91
N SER A 85 -6.80 -10.81 10.64
CA SER A 85 -6.33 -12.13 10.20
C SER A 85 -7.46 -13.17 10.34
N TRP A 86 -7.27 -14.33 9.71
CA TRP A 86 -8.25 -15.43 9.78
C TRP A 86 -8.58 -15.78 11.24
N LEU A 87 -7.55 -16.00 12.06
CA LEU A 87 -7.76 -16.38 13.44
C LEU A 87 -8.46 -15.27 14.23
N ALA A 88 -8.10 -14.01 14.01
CA ALA A 88 -8.72 -12.89 14.74
C ALA A 88 -10.21 -12.71 14.39
N LEU A 89 -10.62 -13.08 13.17
CA LEU A 89 -12.04 -13.08 12.80
C LEU A 89 -12.83 -14.15 13.54
N HIS A 90 -12.20 -15.29 13.85
CA HIS A 90 -12.89 -16.47 14.36
C HIS A 90 -12.65 -16.73 15.87
N ASP A 91 -11.67 -16.08 16.49
CA ASP A 91 -11.32 -16.33 17.89
C ASP A 91 -12.49 -15.97 18.82
N THR A 92 -12.87 -16.91 19.70
CA THR A 92 -14.02 -16.76 20.58
C THR A 92 -13.66 -16.23 21.97
N SER A 93 -12.40 -15.90 22.23
CA SER A 93 -11.98 -15.34 23.52
C SER A 93 -12.66 -13.99 23.78
N SER A 94 -12.78 -13.62 25.03
CA SER A 94 -13.33 -12.33 25.43
C SER A 94 -12.55 -11.17 24.80
N ASN A 95 -11.22 -11.29 24.72
CA ASN A 95 -10.36 -10.25 24.16
C ASN A 95 -10.72 -9.96 22.69
N TYR A 96 -10.77 -11.00 21.85
CA TYR A 96 -11.02 -10.78 20.42
C TYR A 96 -12.47 -10.41 20.11
N ARG A 97 -13.43 -10.90 20.94
CA ARG A 97 -14.81 -10.41 20.83
C ARG A 97 -14.88 -8.90 21.10
N LYS A 98 -14.20 -8.43 22.16
CA LYS A 98 -14.14 -6.99 22.48
C LYS A 98 -13.48 -6.20 21.36
N ILE A 99 -12.35 -6.69 20.82
CA ILE A 99 -11.65 -6.02 19.72
C ILE A 99 -12.61 -5.85 18.52
N ARG A 100 -13.28 -6.92 18.08
CA ARG A 100 -14.22 -6.83 16.96
C ARG A 100 -15.34 -5.82 17.22
N GLN A 101 -15.97 -5.88 18.40
CA GLN A 101 -17.02 -4.92 18.78
C GLN A 101 -16.49 -3.48 18.76
N ARG A 102 -15.29 -3.26 19.29
CA ARG A 102 -14.67 -1.95 19.33
C ARG A 102 -14.38 -1.42 17.92
N VAL A 103 -13.81 -2.24 17.06
CA VAL A 103 -13.48 -1.82 15.69
C VAL A 103 -14.77 -1.54 14.90
N VAL A 104 -15.83 -2.33 15.11
CA VAL A 104 -17.16 -2.01 14.54
C VAL A 104 -17.66 -0.65 15.04
N SER A 105 -17.48 -0.34 16.33
CA SER A 105 -17.87 0.98 16.84
C SER A 105 -17.04 2.10 16.21
N TYR A 106 -15.79 1.87 15.88
CA TYR A 106 -14.96 2.85 15.16
C TYR A 106 -15.43 3.04 13.73
N HIS A 107 -15.83 1.96 13.05
CA HIS A 107 -16.45 2.06 11.73
C HIS A 107 -17.70 2.97 11.80
N GLN A 108 -18.56 2.73 12.78
CA GLN A 108 -19.79 3.50 12.95
C GLN A 108 -19.51 4.98 13.31
N LYS A 109 -18.51 5.21 14.13
CA LYS A 109 -18.21 6.56 14.66
C LYS A 109 -17.36 7.39 13.70
N TYR A 110 -16.35 6.79 13.10
CA TYR A 110 -15.33 7.51 12.34
C TYR A 110 -15.38 7.22 10.84
N GLY A 111 -16.04 6.15 10.43
CA GLY A 111 -16.02 5.69 9.05
C GLY A 111 -14.79 4.85 8.70
N ASP A 112 -14.13 4.27 9.70
CA ASP A 112 -12.99 3.36 9.48
C ASP A 112 -13.43 2.17 8.62
N GLU A 113 -12.57 1.70 7.74
CA GLU A 113 -12.79 0.50 6.95
C GLU A 113 -12.37 -0.75 7.75
N ILE A 114 -13.14 -1.83 7.61
CA ILE A 114 -12.82 -3.13 8.23
C ILE A 114 -12.66 -4.15 7.11
N THR A 115 -11.51 -4.83 7.08
CA THR A 115 -11.22 -5.79 6.03
C THR A 115 -10.43 -6.99 6.54
N PHE A 116 -9.89 -7.77 5.63
CA PHE A 116 -9.20 -9.04 5.87
C PHE A 116 -7.75 -8.96 5.39
N ILE A 117 -6.86 -9.68 6.07
CA ILE A 117 -5.49 -9.91 5.64
C ILE A 117 -5.26 -11.42 5.49
N PRO A 118 -5.10 -11.92 4.25
CA PRO A 118 -4.90 -13.36 4.02
C PRO A 118 -3.46 -13.78 4.32
N GLY A 119 -3.35 -14.89 5.04
CA GLY A 119 -2.07 -15.56 5.28
C GLY A 119 -1.01 -14.72 5.96
N GLY A 120 -1.42 -13.74 6.78
CA GLY A 120 -0.51 -12.89 7.54
C GLY A 120 0.53 -12.18 6.66
N TYR A 121 0.11 -11.65 5.54
CA TYR A 121 0.86 -10.95 4.47
C TYR A 121 1.29 -11.84 3.29
N PHE A 122 1.60 -13.12 3.50
CA PHE A 122 2.33 -13.89 2.49
C PHE A 122 1.51 -15.11 2.03
N ALA A 123 0.24 -14.88 1.73
CA ALA A 123 -0.73 -15.95 1.46
C ALA A 123 -0.23 -16.97 0.43
N ASN A 124 0.29 -16.49 -0.70
CA ASN A 124 0.70 -17.38 -1.79
C ASN A 124 2.04 -18.07 -1.58
N ALA A 125 2.82 -17.62 -0.60
CA ALA A 125 4.05 -18.33 -0.23
C ALA A 125 3.75 -19.66 0.46
N TYR A 126 2.55 -19.80 1.03
CA TYR A 126 2.20 -20.93 1.87
C TYR A 126 0.98 -21.69 1.41
N ASN A 127 0.13 -21.08 0.58
CA ASN A 127 -1.15 -21.67 0.17
C ASN A 127 -1.30 -21.59 -1.35
N SER A 128 -2.04 -22.55 -1.90
CA SER A 128 -2.39 -22.52 -3.32
C SER A 128 -3.32 -21.32 -3.61
N THR A 129 -3.32 -20.86 -4.85
CA THR A 129 -4.22 -19.82 -5.34
C THR A 129 -5.68 -20.14 -5.02
N THR A 130 -6.08 -21.40 -5.24
CA THR A 130 -7.45 -21.84 -4.95
C THR A 130 -7.79 -21.72 -3.47
N GLN A 131 -6.87 -22.09 -2.59
CA GLN A 131 -7.10 -21.98 -1.15
C GLN A 131 -7.21 -20.50 -0.75
N VAL A 132 -6.34 -19.64 -1.29
CA VAL A 132 -6.38 -18.19 -1.02
C VAL A 132 -7.73 -17.60 -1.46
N ASN A 133 -8.25 -17.98 -2.64
CA ASN A 133 -9.58 -17.52 -3.08
C ASN A 133 -10.68 -17.94 -2.10
N ARG A 134 -10.65 -19.19 -1.61
CA ARG A 134 -11.63 -19.63 -0.59
C ARG A 134 -11.51 -18.81 0.70
N ASP A 135 -10.29 -18.58 1.16
CA ASP A 135 -10.06 -17.82 2.38
C ASP A 135 -10.56 -16.37 2.21
N LEU A 136 -10.33 -15.76 1.05
CA LEU A 136 -10.84 -14.42 0.75
C LEU A 136 -12.37 -14.40 0.82
N HIS A 137 -13.03 -15.32 0.13
CA HIS A 137 -14.50 -15.38 0.11
C HIS A 137 -15.09 -15.55 1.51
N GLU A 138 -14.59 -16.54 2.24
CA GLU A 138 -15.12 -16.87 3.58
C GLU A 138 -14.85 -15.74 4.57
N ALA A 139 -13.64 -15.15 4.52
CA ALA A 139 -13.28 -14.06 5.43
C ALA A 139 -14.06 -12.78 5.12
N LEU A 140 -14.26 -12.46 3.83
CA LEU A 140 -15.07 -11.29 3.44
C LEU A 140 -16.52 -11.47 3.89
N THR A 141 -17.06 -12.68 3.75
CA THR A 141 -18.39 -13.01 4.29
C THR A 141 -18.42 -12.78 5.81
N LYS A 142 -17.39 -13.26 6.51
CA LYS A 142 -17.30 -13.11 7.96
C LYS A 142 -17.20 -11.64 8.39
N VAL A 143 -16.44 -10.84 7.67
CA VAL A 143 -16.37 -9.38 7.91
C VAL A 143 -17.77 -8.76 7.75
N SER A 144 -18.48 -9.10 6.67
CA SER A 144 -19.85 -8.62 6.44
C SER A 144 -20.80 -8.98 7.58
N GLU A 145 -20.70 -10.22 8.08
CA GLU A 145 -21.51 -10.68 9.24
C GLU A 145 -21.20 -9.87 10.49
N ILE A 146 -19.92 -9.63 10.79
CA ILE A 146 -19.47 -8.94 12.00
C ILE A 146 -19.92 -7.48 12.00
N VAL A 147 -19.81 -6.81 10.86
CA VAL A 147 -20.17 -5.40 10.74
C VAL A 147 -21.68 -5.22 10.58
N GLY A 148 -22.30 -6.08 9.79
CA GLY A 148 -23.75 -6.03 9.57
C GLY A 148 -24.18 -5.02 8.50
N ASN A 149 -25.47 -4.85 8.35
CA ASN A 149 -26.10 -3.83 7.48
C ASN A 149 -25.63 -3.87 6.02
N GLY A 150 -25.28 -5.06 5.52
CA GLY A 150 -24.84 -5.21 4.14
C GLY A 150 -23.43 -4.67 3.87
N TYR A 151 -22.65 -4.46 4.90
CA TYR A 151 -21.27 -3.93 4.78
C TYR A 151 -20.42 -4.81 3.88
N ARG A 152 -19.59 -4.16 3.06
CA ARG A 152 -18.57 -4.80 2.23
C ARG A 152 -17.32 -3.91 2.24
N PRO A 153 -16.12 -4.45 2.51
CA PRO A 153 -14.93 -3.61 2.45
C PRO A 153 -14.62 -3.21 1.01
N LYS A 154 -13.93 -2.09 0.86
CA LYS A 154 -13.51 -1.55 -0.43
C LYS A 154 -12.14 -2.08 -0.85
N SER A 155 -11.39 -2.64 0.09
CA SER A 155 -10.02 -3.09 -0.16
C SER A 155 -9.67 -4.36 0.61
N ILE A 156 -8.58 -4.99 0.20
CA ILE A 156 -7.89 -6.06 0.94
C ILE A 156 -6.49 -5.55 1.31
N VAL A 157 -5.98 -5.94 2.47
CA VAL A 157 -4.60 -5.69 2.89
C VAL A 157 -3.82 -7.00 2.76
N ALA A 158 -2.67 -6.97 2.09
CA ALA A 158 -1.81 -8.14 1.96
C ALA A 158 -0.35 -7.71 1.77
N GLY A 159 0.58 -8.57 2.04
CA GLY A 159 1.98 -8.35 1.70
C GLY A 159 2.19 -8.59 0.22
N PHE A 160 1.60 -9.66 -0.29
CA PHE A 160 1.37 -9.85 -1.70
C PHE A 160 0.23 -10.84 -1.94
N LEU A 161 -0.37 -10.72 -3.11
CA LEU A 161 -1.31 -11.70 -3.64
C LEU A 161 -0.96 -11.94 -5.11
N SER A 162 -1.10 -13.17 -5.54
CA SER A 162 -0.85 -13.51 -6.94
C SER A 162 -1.79 -12.74 -7.87
N ALA A 163 -1.36 -12.55 -9.11
CA ALA A 163 -2.19 -11.93 -10.13
C ALA A 163 -3.57 -12.63 -10.25
N LYS A 164 -3.59 -13.97 -10.13
CA LYS A 164 -4.85 -14.73 -10.18
C LYS A 164 -5.78 -14.44 -8.99
N ASN A 165 -5.22 -14.21 -7.79
CA ASN A 165 -6.06 -13.85 -6.65
C ASN A 165 -6.56 -12.41 -6.76
N LEU A 166 -5.76 -11.50 -7.33
CA LEU A 166 -6.21 -10.13 -7.61
C LEU A 166 -7.32 -10.12 -8.66
N GLN A 167 -7.20 -10.95 -9.70
CA GLN A 167 -8.26 -11.09 -10.70
C GLN A 167 -9.54 -11.63 -10.05
N TYR A 168 -9.43 -12.64 -9.18
CA TYR A 168 -10.56 -13.18 -8.43
C TYR A 168 -11.24 -12.09 -7.58
N LEU A 169 -10.46 -11.26 -6.89
CA LEU A 169 -11.02 -10.16 -6.09
C LEU A 169 -11.85 -9.21 -6.96
N ALA A 170 -11.32 -8.83 -8.13
CA ALA A 170 -12.03 -7.91 -9.03
C ALA A 170 -13.29 -8.57 -9.64
N ASP A 171 -13.13 -9.78 -10.18
CA ASP A 171 -14.16 -10.41 -10.99
C ASP A 171 -15.28 -11.05 -10.16
N GLU A 172 -14.93 -11.66 -9.02
CA GLU A 172 -15.88 -12.46 -8.23
C GLU A 172 -16.32 -11.76 -6.93
N GLU A 173 -15.43 -10.98 -6.31
CA GLU A 173 -15.73 -10.34 -5.03
C GLU A 173 -16.08 -8.84 -5.19
N GLY A 174 -15.85 -8.26 -6.36
CA GLY A 174 -16.12 -6.85 -6.63
C GLY A 174 -15.21 -5.90 -5.85
N ILE A 175 -14.01 -6.36 -5.52
CA ILE A 175 -13.03 -5.54 -4.78
C ILE A 175 -11.94 -5.10 -5.75
N HIS A 176 -11.80 -3.80 -5.90
CA HIS A 176 -10.95 -3.18 -6.91
C HIS A 176 -9.73 -2.46 -6.33
N VAL A 177 -9.41 -2.69 -5.04
CA VAL A 177 -8.24 -2.10 -4.38
C VAL A 177 -7.60 -3.15 -3.49
N CYS A 178 -6.29 -3.30 -3.59
CA CYS A 178 -5.56 -4.23 -2.73
C CYS A 178 -4.17 -3.68 -2.41
N GLN A 179 -3.79 -3.69 -1.15
CA GLN A 179 -2.39 -3.46 -0.81
C GLN A 179 -1.67 -4.79 -1.04
N THR A 180 -0.92 -4.89 -2.13
CA THR A 180 -0.22 -6.12 -2.49
C THR A 180 1.27 -5.95 -2.67
N ASN A 181 1.79 -4.80 -2.25
CA ASN A 181 3.22 -4.55 -2.28
C ASN A 181 3.71 -4.11 -0.91
N ILE A 182 4.96 -4.43 -0.67
CA ILE A 182 5.78 -3.71 0.29
C ILE A 182 6.97 -3.22 -0.53
N TRP A 183 6.96 -1.94 -0.92
CA TRP A 183 7.98 -1.41 -1.80
C TRP A 183 9.35 -1.45 -1.13
N SER A 184 10.31 -2.04 -1.81
CA SER A 184 11.66 -2.17 -1.31
C SER A 184 12.63 -2.30 -2.48
N GLN A 185 13.84 -1.83 -2.28
CA GLN A 185 14.94 -2.08 -3.20
C GLN A 185 15.50 -3.49 -3.03
N TYR A 186 15.16 -4.15 -1.93
CA TYR A 186 15.70 -5.47 -1.56
C TYR A 186 14.56 -6.32 -1.00
N ALA A 187 14.64 -7.61 -1.21
CA ALA A 187 13.61 -8.53 -0.72
C ALA A 187 13.46 -8.41 0.80
N ILE A 188 12.27 -8.06 1.24
CA ILE A 188 11.91 -8.01 2.66
C ILE A 188 11.46 -9.42 3.06
N ASP A 189 12.04 -9.94 4.13
CA ASP A 189 11.74 -11.28 4.63
C ASP A 189 11.98 -12.40 3.60
N ASN A 190 12.65 -12.07 2.50
CA ASN A 190 12.99 -12.98 1.40
C ASN A 190 11.77 -13.55 0.67
N GLN A 191 10.63 -12.87 0.72
CA GLN A 191 9.37 -13.38 0.18
C GLN A 191 8.57 -12.36 -0.60
N ASP A 192 8.82 -11.09 -0.35
CA ASP A 192 7.99 -10.02 -0.86
C ASP A 192 8.16 -9.81 -2.37
N GLY A 193 7.20 -9.14 -2.94
CA GLY A 193 7.20 -8.78 -4.35
C GLY A 193 7.98 -7.50 -4.63
N ASP A 194 9.26 -7.50 -4.35
CA ASP A 194 10.12 -6.36 -4.67
C ASP A 194 10.26 -6.22 -6.18
N GLY A 195 10.52 -5.01 -6.61
CA GLY A 195 10.65 -4.71 -8.03
C GLY A 195 9.45 -3.97 -8.61
N SER A 196 8.40 -3.82 -7.83
CA SER A 196 7.18 -3.14 -8.28
C SER A 196 7.32 -1.62 -8.26
N VAL A 197 6.31 -0.95 -8.81
CA VAL A 197 6.15 0.51 -8.69
C VAL A 197 5.75 0.83 -7.25
N CYS A 198 6.33 1.87 -6.66
CA CYS A 198 6.05 2.22 -5.26
C CYS A 198 4.79 3.07 -5.06
N TYR A 199 4.11 3.42 -6.13
CA TYR A 199 2.84 4.14 -6.12
C TYR A 199 1.76 3.30 -6.82
N PRO A 200 0.50 3.74 -6.83
CA PRO A 200 -0.59 2.91 -7.35
C PRO A 200 -0.44 2.55 -8.82
N TYR A 201 -0.84 1.34 -9.17
CA TYR A 201 -0.87 0.88 -10.56
C TYR A 201 -1.86 -0.29 -10.69
N TYR A 202 -2.22 -0.62 -11.92
CA TYR A 202 -2.96 -1.86 -12.22
C TYR A 202 -1.98 -2.97 -12.53
N PRO A 203 -2.05 -4.11 -11.83
CA PRO A 203 -1.12 -5.20 -12.08
C PRO A 203 -1.42 -5.94 -13.39
N SER A 204 -0.38 -6.56 -13.91
CA SER A 204 -0.43 -7.44 -15.07
C SER A 204 -0.99 -8.82 -14.70
N LYS A 205 -1.69 -9.45 -15.62
CA LYS A 205 -2.11 -10.85 -15.48
C LYS A 205 -0.92 -11.82 -15.39
N GLU A 206 0.26 -11.38 -15.81
CA GLU A 206 1.49 -12.20 -15.73
C GLU A 206 2.09 -12.24 -14.34
N HIS A 207 2.04 -11.10 -13.63
CA HIS A 207 2.72 -10.97 -12.33
C HIS A 207 2.21 -9.73 -11.58
N PHE A 208 1.87 -9.89 -10.32
CA PHE A 208 1.30 -8.79 -9.54
C PHE A 208 2.25 -7.59 -9.35
N CYS A 209 3.57 -7.82 -9.35
CA CYS A 209 4.56 -6.74 -9.23
C CYS A 209 4.74 -5.95 -10.53
N LYS A 210 4.27 -6.47 -11.65
CA LYS A 210 4.45 -5.87 -12.97
C LYS A 210 3.23 -5.02 -13.31
N PRO A 211 3.38 -3.74 -13.66
CA PRO A 211 2.26 -2.98 -14.21
C PRO A 211 1.77 -3.58 -15.52
N ALA A 212 0.47 -3.63 -15.71
CA ALA A 212 -0.14 -4.09 -16.95
C ALA A 212 0.34 -3.24 -18.13
N GLN A 213 0.64 -3.91 -19.24
CA GLN A 213 1.19 -3.26 -20.43
C GLN A 213 0.10 -2.76 -21.39
N GLY A 214 -1.13 -3.24 -21.23
CA GLY A 214 -2.28 -2.81 -22.05
C GLY A 214 -3.59 -3.33 -21.42
N GLU A 215 -4.70 -3.00 -22.04
CA GLU A 215 -6.03 -3.35 -21.53
C GLU A 215 -6.23 -4.85 -21.41
N GLU A 216 -5.71 -5.63 -22.36
CA GLU A 216 -5.83 -7.10 -22.36
C GLU A 216 -5.11 -7.75 -21.17
N ASP A 217 -4.07 -7.09 -20.66
CA ASP A 217 -3.20 -7.56 -19.61
C ASP A 217 -3.62 -7.04 -18.23
N LEU A 218 -4.54 -6.09 -18.18
CA LEU A 218 -4.89 -5.35 -16.96
C LEU A 218 -5.80 -6.17 -16.05
N ILE A 219 -5.48 -6.18 -14.75
CA ILE A 219 -6.37 -6.65 -13.70
C ILE A 219 -7.00 -5.41 -13.06
N ASP A 220 -8.33 -5.33 -13.01
CA ASP A 220 -9.06 -4.17 -12.49
C ASP A 220 -9.10 -4.17 -10.96
N CYS A 221 -7.89 -4.25 -10.36
CA CYS A 221 -7.70 -4.15 -8.91
C CYS A 221 -6.44 -3.32 -8.66
N VAL A 222 -6.61 -2.09 -8.23
CA VAL A 222 -5.47 -1.17 -8.01
C VAL A 222 -4.54 -1.74 -6.95
N ASN A 223 -3.28 -1.89 -7.31
CA ASN A 223 -2.26 -2.37 -6.39
C ASN A 223 -1.65 -1.19 -5.64
N LEU A 224 -1.65 -1.26 -4.32
CA LEU A 224 -1.12 -0.22 -3.43
C LEU A 224 0.05 -0.75 -2.64
N ASP A 225 0.94 0.15 -2.23
CA ASP A 225 2.05 -0.16 -1.35
C ASP A 225 1.57 -0.18 0.12
N GLY A 226 2.35 -0.84 0.99
CA GLY A 226 2.09 -0.86 2.42
C GLY A 226 2.89 0.15 3.22
N TRP A 227 4.00 0.65 2.67
CA TRP A 227 4.90 1.57 3.37
C TRP A 227 5.45 2.64 2.45
N THR A 228 5.48 3.88 2.95
CA THR A 228 6.21 4.97 2.30
C THR A 228 7.65 4.96 2.80
N MET A 229 8.58 4.80 1.89
CA MET A 229 10.01 4.66 2.20
C MET A 229 10.75 6.00 2.16
N ASP A 230 11.75 6.11 3.01
CA ASP A 230 12.86 7.05 2.84
C ASP A 230 13.84 6.38 1.88
N PHE A 231 13.93 6.91 0.67
CA PHE A 231 14.66 6.23 -0.41
C PHE A 231 16.14 5.98 -0.08
N LEU A 232 16.79 6.95 0.55
CA LEU A 232 18.22 6.82 0.91
C LEU A 232 18.41 5.95 2.14
N ALA A 233 17.60 6.15 3.17
CA ALA A 233 17.71 5.36 4.40
C ALA A 233 17.38 3.89 4.14
N ALA A 234 16.33 3.62 3.36
CA ALA A 234 15.96 2.24 3.02
C ALA A 234 17.09 1.55 2.25
N ARG A 235 17.71 2.25 1.30
CA ARG A 235 18.85 1.73 0.54
C ARG A 235 20.03 1.42 1.45
N ARG A 236 20.43 2.38 2.29
CA ARG A 236 21.57 2.22 3.21
C ARG A 236 21.36 1.06 4.18
N GLU A 237 20.20 1.03 4.83
CA GLU A 237 19.93 0.03 5.85
C GLU A 237 19.63 -1.35 5.25
N GLY A 238 19.06 -1.38 4.06
CA GLY A 238 18.80 -2.61 3.33
C GLY A 238 20.06 -3.40 2.98
N PHE A 239 21.19 -2.71 2.82
CA PHE A 239 22.46 -3.39 2.57
C PHE A 239 22.95 -4.18 3.77
N SER A 240 22.67 -3.73 4.99
CA SER A 240 23.16 -4.40 6.19
C SER A 240 22.21 -5.51 6.65
N LYS A 241 20.92 -5.26 6.61
CA LYS A 241 19.88 -6.22 7.03
C LYS A 241 18.63 -5.93 6.22
N GLY A 242 18.17 -6.86 5.44
CA GLY A 242 17.02 -6.68 4.56
C GLY A 242 15.80 -6.09 5.25
N PHE A 243 15.55 -6.46 6.49
CA PHE A 243 14.42 -5.94 7.26
C PHE A 243 14.46 -4.41 7.37
N ASN A 244 15.64 -3.82 7.48
CA ASN A 244 15.78 -2.37 7.62
C ASN A 244 15.48 -1.60 6.32
N SER A 245 15.24 -2.27 5.21
CA SER A 245 14.84 -1.59 3.97
C SER A 245 13.46 -0.92 4.09
N ARG A 246 12.75 -1.14 5.18
CA ARG A 246 11.46 -0.47 5.47
C ARG A 246 11.65 0.92 6.10
N MET A 247 12.86 1.45 6.16
CA MET A 247 13.09 2.80 6.71
C MET A 247 12.25 3.83 5.98
N GLY A 248 11.53 4.62 6.74
CA GLY A 248 10.62 5.62 6.18
C GLY A 248 9.67 6.15 7.23
N VAL A 249 8.38 6.15 6.94
CA VAL A 249 7.37 6.61 7.91
C VAL A 249 6.97 5.50 8.91
N GLY A 250 7.57 4.33 8.80
CA GLY A 250 7.31 3.24 9.73
C GLY A 250 7.89 3.51 11.11
N PRO A 251 7.08 3.46 12.17
CA PRO A 251 7.56 3.82 13.51
C PRO A 251 8.54 2.80 14.07
N ILE A 252 8.30 1.53 13.82
CA ILE A 252 9.09 0.45 14.42
C ILE A 252 10.54 0.52 13.92
N GLU A 253 10.71 0.66 12.63
CA GLU A 253 12.03 0.71 12.01
C GLU A 253 12.73 2.05 12.28
N THR A 254 12.03 3.16 12.06
CA THR A 254 12.63 4.49 12.14
C THR A 254 12.80 4.96 13.58
N LEU A 255 11.74 4.89 14.40
CA LEU A 255 11.84 5.27 15.81
C LEU A 255 12.70 4.26 16.57
N GLY A 256 12.59 2.97 16.26
CA GLY A 256 13.40 1.95 16.89
C GLY A 256 14.89 2.12 16.64
N LYS A 257 15.26 2.66 15.46
CA LYS A 257 16.67 2.90 15.13
C LYS A 257 17.20 4.21 15.69
N TYR A 258 16.44 5.28 15.57
CA TYR A 258 16.96 6.64 15.86
C TYR A 258 16.43 7.21 17.18
N GLY A 259 15.49 6.54 17.84
CA GLY A 259 14.79 7.09 19.02
C GLY A 259 13.70 8.08 18.62
N SER A 260 12.90 8.48 19.61
CA SER A 260 11.71 9.30 19.36
C SER A 260 12.04 10.62 18.68
N ASP A 261 12.97 11.41 19.25
CA ASP A 261 13.22 12.77 18.75
C ASP A 261 13.78 12.76 17.31
N THR A 262 14.90 12.03 17.11
CA THR A 262 15.55 11.95 15.79
C THR A 262 14.68 11.18 14.79
N GLY A 263 14.04 10.12 15.24
CA GLY A 263 13.16 9.32 14.38
C GLY A 263 11.95 10.11 13.88
N LEU A 264 11.35 10.95 14.72
CA LEU A 264 10.26 11.84 14.30
C LEU A 264 10.71 12.83 13.24
N VAL A 265 11.89 13.42 13.41
CA VAL A 265 12.47 14.34 12.41
C VAL A 265 12.63 13.59 11.08
N GLN A 266 13.14 12.36 11.12
CA GLN A 266 13.34 11.55 9.92
C GLN A 266 12.00 11.17 9.28
N MET A 267 10.99 10.80 10.06
CA MET A 267 9.65 10.48 9.55
C MET A 267 9.02 11.71 8.88
N LEU A 268 9.18 12.90 9.46
CA LEU A 268 8.67 14.14 8.88
C LEU A 268 9.43 14.52 7.61
N HIS A 269 10.75 14.30 7.58
CA HIS A 269 11.54 14.51 6.38
C HIS A 269 11.04 13.59 5.24
N THR A 270 10.81 12.31 5.55
CA THR A 270 10.26 11.38 4.57
C THR A 270 8.88 11.83 4.08
N THR A 271 8.03 12.27 5.00
CA THR A 271 6.71 12.82 4.63
C THR A 271 6.87 13.99 3.66
N ALA A 272 7.79 14.92 3.94
CA ALA A 272 8.03 16.11 3.10
C ALA A 272 8.54 15.74 1.70
N VAL A 273 9.37 14.70 1.58
CA VAL A 273 9.82 14.21 0.27
C VAL A 273 8.63 13.90 -0.63
N HIS A 274 7.59 13.29 -0.06
CA HIS A 274 6.38 12.94 -0.82
C HIS A 274 5.39 14.11 -0.89
N PHE A 275 5.16 14.81 0.21
CA PHE A 275 4.11 15.85 0.31
C PHE A 275 4.53 17.19 -0.30
N ASP A 276 5.82 17.48 -0.40
CA ASP A 276 6.30 18.71 -1.07
C ASP A 276 6.81 18.36 -2.47
N ARG A 277 8.04 17.90 -2.60
CA ARG A 277 8.63 17.64 -3.91
C ARG A 277 7.88 16.58 -4.71
N GLY A 278 7.48 15.49 -4.07
CA GLY A 278 6.68 14.45 -4.75
C GLY A 278 5.36 14.99 -5.28
N PHE A 279 4.70 15.84 -4.49
CA PHE A 279 3.46 16.50 -4.90
C PHE A 279 3.67 17.40 -6.13
N GLU A 280 4.75 18.20 -6.13
CA GLU A 280 5.09 19.05 -7.29
C GLU A 280 5.31 18.24 -8.56
N LEU A 281 6.02 17.13 -8.42
CA LEU A 281 6.40 16.29 -9.58
C LEU A 281 5.24 15.44 -10.12
N ASN A 282 4.33 15.01 -9.26
CA ASN A 282 3.27 14.05 -9.64
C ASN A 282 1.87 14.66 -9.69
N GLY A 283 1.69 15.88 -9.18
CA GLY A 283 0.38 16.54 -9.14
C GLY A 283 -0.53 16.06 -8.01
N PHE A 284 -0.12 15.05 -7.26
CA PHE A 284 -0.76 14.56 -6.02
C PHE A 284 0.32 13.91 -5.17
N ALA A 285 0.00 13.68 -3.90
CA ALA A 285 0.91 12.96 -3.02
C ALA A 285 0.15 11.95 -2.16
N TRP A 286 0.83 10.86 -1.86
CA TRP A 286 0.28 9.80 -1.02
C TRP A 286 1.37 9.25 -0.11
N VAL A 287 1.07 9.23 1.19
CA VAL A 287 1.91 8.63 2.22
C VAL A 287 1.09 7.53 2.88
N THR A 288 1.69 6.39 3.11
CA THR A 288 0.99 5.22 3.66
C THR A 288 1.85 4.47 4.64
N ASN A 289 1.20 3.80 5.57
CA ASN A 289 1.89 2.89 6.49
C ASN A 289 0.97 1.77 6.96
N CYS A 290 1.56 0.60 7.14
CA CYS A 290 0.90 -0.53 7.80
C CYS A 290 1.40 -0.58 9.25
N TRP A 291 0.55 -0.17 10.19
CA TRP A 291 0.91 -0.11 11.62
C TRP A 291 0.64 -1.44 12.30
N GLU A 292 1.70 -2.07 12.72
CA GLU A 292 1.61 -3.30 13.51
C GLU A 292 1.55 -2.94 14.99
N ILE A 293 0.33 -2.67 15.47
CA ILE A 293 0.10 -2.09 16.80
C ILE A 293 0.50 -3.02 17.95
N CYS A 294 0.69 -4.29 17.68
CA CYS A 294 1.18 -5.25 18.69
C CYS A 294 2.69 -5.10 18.96
N LEU A 295 3.42 -4.41 18.11
CA LEU A 295 4.87 -4.23 18.26
C LEU A 295 5.18 -2.99 19.13
N PRO A 296 6.34 -2.93 19.77
CA PRO A 296 6.63 -1.86 20.72
C PRO A 296 6.89 -0.51 20.04
N TYR A 297 6.14 0.50 20.38
CA TYR A 297 6.35 1.90 20.05
C TYR A 297 5.53 2.76 21.04
N ASP A 298 5.90 4.03 21.19
CA ASP A 298 5.13 4.95 22.01
C ASP A 298 4.04 5.61 21.16
N VAL A 299 2.79 5.42 21.53
CA VAL A 299 1.64 6.03 20.83
C VAL A 299 1.71 7.56 20.82
N LYS A 300 2.44 8.16 21.76
CA LYS A 300 2.67 9.61 21.76
C LYS A 300 3.46 10.07 20.53
N ASP A 301 4.38 9.25 20.04
CA ASP A 301 5.14 9.57 18.84
C ASP A 301 4.23 9.56 17.61
N LEU A 302 3.28 8.65 17.57
CA LEU A 302 2.24 8.65 16.53
C LEU A 302 1.42 9.94 16.57
N THR A 303 0.94 10.33 17.76
CA THR A 303 0.20 11.58 17.94
C THR A 303 1.00 12.79 17.46
N LYS A 304 2.28 12.88 17.86
CA LYS A 304 3.17 13.97 17.46
C LYS A 304 3.36 14.05 15.94
N TRP A 305 3.64 12.90 15.32
CA TRP A 305 3.85 12.85 13.86
C TRP A 305 2.59 13.29 13.12
N LEU A 306 1.43 12.78 13.52
CA LEU A 306 0.15 13.13 12.89
C LEU A 306 -0.22 14.60 13.09
N SER A 307 -0.01 15.14 14.30
CA SER A 307 -0.25 16.56 14.58
C SER A 307 0.64 17.44 13.70
N SER A 308 1.92 17.05 13.56
CA SER A 308 2.87 17.77 12.71
C SER A 308 2.44 17.73 11.24
N ILE A 309 1.93 16.61 10.76
CA ILE A 309 1.41 16.49 9.39
C ILE A 309 0.23 17.44 9.20
N LYS A 310 -0.70 17.43 10.14
CA LYS A 310 -1.90 18.29 10.06
C LYS A 310 -1.52 19.77 10.08
N GLU A 311 -0.52 20.14 10.88
CA GLU A 311 -0.02 21.51 10.98
C GLU A 311 0.72 21.96 9.71
N GLN A 312 1.62 21.12 9.21
CA GLN A 312 2.47 21.47 8.06
C GLN A 312 1.74 21.38 6.73
N TRP A 313 0.81 20.44 6.60
CA TRP A 313 0.05 20.22 5.37
C TRP A 313 -1.45 20.13 5.70
N PRO A 314 -2.07 21.27 6.05
CA PRO A 314 -3.45 21.27 6.61
C PRO A 314 -4.54 20.74 5.67
N GLY A 315 -4.26 20.69 4.37
CA GLY A 315 -5.19 20.12 3.38
C GLY A 315 -5.07 18.61 3.21
N THR A 316 -4.25 17.93 4.01
CA THR A 316 -4.07 16.48 3.90
C THR A 316 -5.38 15.75 4.18
N ARG A 317 -5.71 14.78 3.33
CA ARG A 317 -6.89 13.94 3.46
C ARG A 317 -6.45 12.60 4.06
N PHE A 318 -6.84 12.34 5.30
CA PHE A 318 -6.53 11.07 5.97
C PHE A 318 -7.76 10.16 5.82
N ILE A 319 -7.69 9.27 4.85
CA ILE A 319 -8.82 8.44 4.41
C ILE A 319 -8.42 6.95 4.41
N THR A 320 -9.40 6.08 4.24
CA THR A 320 -9.12 4.63 4.21
C THR A 320 -8.36 4.28 2.93
N GLN A 321 -7.67 3.15 2.97
CA GLN A 321 -6.95 2.64 1.81
C GLN A 321 -7.89 2.39 0.63
N GLY A 322 -9.05 1.79 0.91
CA GLY A 322 -10.04 1.52 -0.13
C GLY A 322 -10.52 2.80 -0.81
N GLU A 323 -10.81 3.85 -0.02
CA GLU A 323 -11.21 5.16 -0.58
C GLU A 323 -10.12 5.74 -1.47
N PHE A 324 -8.87 5.75 -1.00
CA PHE A 324 -7.75 6.28 -1.79
C PHE A 324 -7.59 5.53 -3.10
N GLY A 325 -7.59 4.20 -3.06
CA GLY A 325 -7.43 3.39 -4.28
C GLY A 325 -8.55 3.63 -5.28
N LEU A 326 -9.79 3.80 -4.80
CA LEU A 326 -10.93 4.10 -5.70
C LEU A 326 -10.83 5.52 -6.29
N ILE A 327 -10.34 6.51 -5.54
CA ILE A 327 -10.07 7.85 -6.07
C ILE A 327 -9.01 7.78 -7.18
N TRP A 328 -7.96 7.02 -6.96
CA TRP A 328 -6.91 6.80 -7.98
C TRP A 328 -7.50 6.11 -9.22
N ARG A 329 -8.30 5.05 -9.01
CA ARG A 329 -8.95 4.29 -10.09
C ARG A 329 -9.90 5.16 -10.91
N GLU A 330 -10.53 6.16 -10.30
CA GLU A 330 -11.37 7.10 -11.04
C GLU A 330 -10.55 7.99 -11.98
N GLN A 331 -9.36 8.42 -11.53
CA GLN A 331 -8.45 9.25 -12.32
C GLN A 331 -7.74 8.46 -13.42
N PHE A 332 -7.26 7.27 -13.11
CA PHE A 332 -6.47 6.44 -14.03
C PHE A 332 -7.27 5.19 -14.40
N LYS A 333 -7.58 5.02 -15.69
CA LYS A 333 -8.27 3.82 -16.19
C LYS A 333 -7.30 2.76 -16.73
N ARG A 334 -6.02 3.11 -16.78
CA ARG A 334 -4.92 2.25 -17.21
C ARG A 334 -3.60 2.86 -16.68
N ASN A 335 -2.48 2.18 -16.93
CA ASN A 335 -1.17 2.60 -16.38
C ASN A 335 -0.53 3.70 -17.23
N ASP A 336 -1.17 4.88 -17.27
CA ASP A 336 -0.64 6.06 -17.97
C ASP A 336 0.15 6.98 -17.02
N PHE A 337 0.45 6.54 -15.82
CA PHE A 337 1.22 7.30 -14.85
C PHE A 337 2.67 7.46 -15.27
N ARG A 338 3.32 8.53 -14.80
CA ARG A 338 4.75 8.78 -14.90
C ARG A 338 5.21 9.35 -13.57
N TYR A 339 5.51 8.48 -12.62
CA TYR A 339 5.87 8.90 -11.25
C TYR A 339 7.34 9.29 -11.18
N ARG A 340 7.59 10.37 -10.44
CA ARG A 340 8.93 10.89 -10.22
C ARG A 340 9.10 11.30 -8.76
N PHE A 341 10.18 10.86 -8.14
CA PHE A 341 10.52 11.20 -6.76
C PHE A 341 11.96 11.64 -6.68
N GLU A 342 12.23 12.66 -5.87
CA GLU A 342 13.57 13.19 -5.65
C GLU A 342 13.76 13.40 -4.16
N GLN A 343 14.90 12.96 -3.64
CA GLN A 343 15.25 13.14 -2.25
C GLN A 343 16.71 13.55 -2.12
N THR A 344 16.98 14.54 -1.24
CA THR A 344 18.34 14.88 -0.81
C THR A 344 18.52 14.40 0.61
N GLY A 345 19.59 13.70 0.89
CA GLY A 345 19.87 13.12 2.19
C GLY A 345 20.16 14.16 3.27
N THR A 346 19.61 13.93 4.45
CA THR A 346 19.78 14.81 5.62
C THR A 346 21.07 14.55 6.39
N GLY A 347 21.64 13.35 6.22
CA GLY A 347 22.75 12.88 7.06
C GLY A 347 22.30 12.21 8.34
N ILE A 348 21.00 12.22 8.66
CA ILE A 348 20.49 11.50 9.84
C ILE A 348 20.80 10.01 9.69
N GLY A 349 21.42 9.46 10.69
CA GLY A 349 21.74 8.04 10.75
C GLY A 349 22.89 7.58 9.87
N GLY A 350 23.64 8.48 9.23
CA GLY A 350 24.81 8.02 8.48
C GLY A 350 25.31 8.89 7.35
N SER A 351 25.82 8.24 6.31
CA SER A 351 26.64 8.82 5.26
C SER A 351 25.86 9.38 4.05
N ASP A 352 24.60 9.70 4.23
CA ASP A 352 23.75 10.12 3.10
C ASP A 352 23.64 11.64 2.96
N LYS A 353 24.34 12.41 3.78
CA LYS A 353 24.26 13.86 3.72
C LYS A 353 24.56 14.37 2.31
N ASP A 354 23.64 15.16 1.78
CA ASP A 354 23.73 15.80 0.45
C ASP A 354 23.77 14.81 -0.74
N LYS A 355 23.69 13.50 -0.51
CA LYS A 355 23.44 12.57 -1.62
C LYS A 355 22.07 12.85 -2.20
N LYS A 356 21.93 12.68 -3.51
CA LYS A 356 20.65 12.83 -4.17
C LYS A 356 20.22 11.50 -4.77
N ILE A 357 18.96 11.14 -4.58
CA ILE A 357 18.40 9.95 -5.22
C ILE A 357 17.14 10.37 -5.97
N GLN A 358 16.95 9.76 -7.14
CA GLN A 358 15.80 10.02 -7.99
C GLN A 358 15.20 8.68 -8.41
N TRP A 359 13.90 8.55 -8.28
CA TRP A 359 13.15 7.40 -8.78
C TRP A 359 12.21 7.87 -9.89
N LEU A 360 12.26 7.16 -11.02
CA LEU A 360 11.44 7.41 -12.20
C LEU A 360 10.71 6.12 -12.53
N MET A 361 9.38 6.15 -12.54
CA MET A 361 8.60 4.92 -12.72
C MET A 361 7.44 5.16 -13.67
N ASN A 362 7.26 4.25 -14.59
CA ASN A 362 6.17 4.27 -15.54
C ASN A 362 5.76 2.83 -15.88
N ARG A 363 4.86 2.68 -16.82
CA ARG A 363 4.38 1.36 -17.24
C ARG A 363 5.49 0.43 -17.73
N SER A 364 6.55 1.01 -18.32
CA SER A 364 7.59 0.22 -19.01
C SER A 364 8.76 -0.16 -18.11
N PHE A 365 9.08 0.68 -17.10
CA PHE A 365 10.22 0.41 -16.22
C PHE A 365 10.19 1.28 -14.97
N ARG A 366 11.01 0.90 -13.98
CA ARG A 366 11.44 1.80 -12.91
C ARG A 366 12.96 1.98 -13.02
N LEU A 367 13.41 3.20 -12.73
CA LEU A 367 14.81 3.60 -12.80
C LEU A 367 15.15 4.37 -11.53
N ALA A 368 16.25 4.04 -10.89
CA ALA A 368 16.75 4.82 -9.76
C ALA A 368 18.17 5.32 -10.06
N LEU A 369 18.36 6.61 -9.83
CA LEU A 369 19.63 7.30 -10.04
C LEU A 369 20.13 7.84 -8.70
N LEU A 370 21.43 7.67 -8.45
CA LEU A 370 22.09 8.17 -7.24
C LEU A 370 23.25 9.08 -7.63
N SER A 371 23.32 10.28 -7.02
CA SER A 371 24.44 11.22 -7.18
C SER A 371 25.09 11.46 -5.83
N GLU A 372 26.41 11.44 -5.80
CA GLU A 372 27.21 11.66 -4.61
C GLU A 372 27.67 13.12 -4.52
N PRO A 373 27.80 13.70 -3.30
CA PRO A 373 28.32 15.05 -3.17
C PRO A 373 29.74 15.16 -3.73
N GLY A 374 30.04 16.26 -4.41
CA GLY A 374 31.37 16.53 -4.96
C GLY A 374 31.71 15.79 -6.24
N ASN A 375 30.81 14.97 -6.74
CA ASN A 375 30.98 14.29 -8.03
C ASN A 375 29.98 14.90 -9.02
N ASP A 376 30.35 16.03 -9.56
CA ASP A 376 29.42 16.95 -10.23
C ASP A 376 28.76 16.44 -11.52
N ALA A 377 29.08 15.28 -11.96
CA ALA A 377 28.61 14.93 -13.29
C ALA A 377 28.22 13.47 -13.48
N GLU A 378 28.27 12.66 -12.44
CA GLU A 378 28.02 11.25 -12.66
C GLU A 378 26.82 10.73 -11.89
N GLU A 379 25.72 10.56 -12.60
CA GLU A 379 24.55 9.87 -12.08
C GLU A 379 24.78 8.36 -12.22
N MET A 380 24.61 7.66 -11.09
CA MET A 380 24.78 6.22 -11.02
C MET A 380 23.41 5.55 -11.05
N VAL A 381 23.21 4.67 -12.01
CA VAL A 381 22.02 3.81 -12.05
C VAL A 381 22.19 2.75 -10.95
N ILE A 382 21.26 2.74 -9.99
CA ILE A 382 21.25 1.78 -8.88
C ILE A 382 20.09 0.78 -8.98
N ASP A 383 19.13 1.07 -9.82
CA ASP A 383 18.04 0.14 -10.15
C ASP A 383 17.58 0.42 -11.58
N PHE A 384 17.45 -0.64 -12.35
CA PHE A 384 16.76 -0.60 -13.64
C PHE A 384 15.98 -1.91 -13.77
N THR A 385 14.68 -1.80 -13.60
CA THR A 385 13.75 -2.94 -13.64
C THR A 385 12.75 -2.72 -14.77
N ARG A 386 12.75 -3.61 -15.75
CA ARG A 386 11.88 -3.50 -16.93
C ARG A 386 10.56 -4.22 -16.70
N TYR A 387 9.48 -3.57 -17.11
CA TYR A 387 8.13 -4.14 -17.06
C TYR A 387 7.61 -4.51 -18.47
N ASP A 388 8.28 -4.06 -19.50
CA ASP A 388 7.91 -4.33 -20.90
C ASP A 388 8.39 -5.71 -21.38
N VAL A 389 8.95 -6.50 -20.50
CA VAL A 389 9.38 -7.87 -20.78
C VAL A 389 8.42 -8.88 -20.12
N ARG A 390 8.46 -10.13 -20.59
CA ARG A 390 7.63 -11.18 -20.03
C ARG A 390 8.02 -11.47 -18.58
N ALA A 391 7.02 -11.74 -17.77
CA ALA A 391 7.22 -12.13 -16.37
C ALA A 391 6.32 -13.34 -16.06
N LYS A 392 6.71 -14.09 -15.05
CA LYS A 392 5.92 -15.27 -14.64
C LYS A 392 6.00 -15.41 -13.12
N GLU A 393 4.86 -15.47 -12.49
CA GLU A 393 4.79 -15.74 -11.06
C GLU A 393 5.26 -17.16 -10.72
N PRO A 394 5.87 -17.35 -9.54
CA PRO A 394 6.12 -18.69 -9.02
C PRO A 394 4.80 -19.45 -8.82
N VAL A 395 4.89 -20.76 -8.72
CA VAL A 395 3.72 -21.57 -8.36
C VAL A 395 3.41 -21.35 -6.87
N SER A 396 2.21 -20.92 -6.57
CA SER A 396 1.80 -20.61 -5.20
C SER A 396 1.89 -21.86 -4.30
N GLY A 397 2.37 -21.64 -3.08
CA GLY A 397 2.58 -22.70 -2.10
C GLY A 397 3.90 -23.46 -2.27
N THR A 398 4.69 -23.12 -3.28
CA THR A 398 5.95 -23.84 -3.56
C THR A 398 7.18 -22.93 -3.62
N SER A 399 6.99 -21.63 -3.72
CA SER A 399 8.09 -20.67 -3.78
C SER A 399 7.84 -19.51 -2.84
N ARG A 400 8.90 -19.02 -2.22
CA ARG A 400 8.85 -17.87 -1.33
C ARG A 400 9.44 -16.62 -1.99
N ASN A 401 9.94 -16.71 -3.20
CA ASN A 401 10.54 -15.57 -3.89
C ASN A 401 9.62 -15.13 -5.02
N TRP A 402 8.93 -14.03 -4.81
CA TRP A 402 7.97 -13.44 -5.75
C TRP A 402 8.45 -12.11 -6.33
N SER A 403 9.73 -11.76 -6.11
CA SER A 403 10.32 -10.51 -6.61
C SER A 403 10.54 -10.56 -8.12
N ILE A 404 10.46 -9.38 -8.78
CA ILE A 404 10.82 -9.23 -10.20
C ILE A 404 11.95 -8.20 -10.40
N MET A 405 12.83 -8.10 -9.43
CA MET A 405 13.93 -7.12 -9.50
C MET A 405 14.77 -7.30 -10.76
N GLY A 406 15.18 -6.20 -11.33
CA GLY A 406 15.65 -6.12 -12.69
C GLY A 406 17.13 -6.19 -12.93
N GLU A 407 17.57 -5.54 -14.01
CA GLU A 407 18.88 -5.77 -14.62
C GLU A 407 20.03 -5.25 -13.81
N ILE A 408 19.85 -4.19 -13.03
CA ILE A 408 20.95 -3.61 -12.24
C ILE A 408 20.85 -4.02 -10.79
N ASN A 409 19.73 -3.85 -10.19
CA ASN A 409 19.57 -4.19 -8.78
C ASN A 409 19.19 -5.65 -8.53
N GLN A 410 19.12 -6.50 -9.40
CA GLN A 410 18.81 -7.95 -9.42
C GLN A 410 18.78 -8.64 -8.04
N LYS A 411 18.15 -8.03 -7.05
CA LYS A 411 18.28 -8.47 -5.66
C LYS A 411 17.26 -9.54 -5.30
N GLN A 412 17.76 -10.71 -5.15
CA GLN A 412 17.01 -11.82 -4.59
C GLN A 412 17.42 -12.05 -3.12
N THR A 413 18.47 -11.36 -2.70
CA THR A 413 19.10 -11.53 -1.40
C THR A 413 19.57 -10.16 -0.89
N ARG A 414 20.31 -10.14 0.17
CA ARG A 414 20.79 -8.90 0.82
C ARG A 414 22.14 -8.41 0.31
N PHE A 415 22.52 -8.77 -0.90
CA PHE A 415 23.75 -8.29 -1.50
C PHE A 415 23.57 -6.86 -2.02
N PRO A 416 24.58 -6.02 -1.91
CA PRO A 416 24.52 -4.68 -2.47
C PRO A 416 24.32 -4.70 -3.99
N ASP A 417 23.66 -3.67 -4.49
CA ASP A 417 23.54 -3.45 -5.93
C ASP A 417 24.93 -3.13 -6.53
N LYS A 418 25.00 -3.14 -7.84
CA LYS A 418 26.21 -2.80 -8.57
C LYS A 418 25.95 -1.55 -9.41
N PRO A 419 26.14 -0.36 -8.86
CA PRO A 419 25.85 0.88 -9.56
C PRO A 419 26.64 0.98 -10.87
N VAL A 420 25.98 1.52 -11.89
CA VAL A 420 26.60 1.71 -13.22
C VAL A 420 26.38 3.18 -13.63
N PRO A 421 27.43 3.91 -14.03
CA PRO A 421 27.21 5.28 -14.54
C PRO A 421 26.18 5.30 -15.67
N LEU A 422 25.24 6.24 -15.60
CA LEU A 422 24.17 6.34 -16.60
C LEU A 422 24.74 6.41 -18.04
N LYS A 423 25.83 7.14 -18.22
CA LYS A 423 26.51 7.26 -19.52
C LYS A 423 27.18 5.96 -20.01
N LYS A 424 27.36 4.97 -19.12
CA LYS A 424 28.04 3.70 -19.45
C LYS A 424 27.06 2.50 -19.53
N ILE A 425 25.78 2.69 -19.32
CA ILE A 425 24.82 1.60 -19.52
C ILE A 425 24.75 1.22 -21.00
N ASN A 426 24.34 0.00 -21.29
CA ASN A 426 24.33 -0.49 -22.67
C ASN A 426 23.35 0.33 -23.54
N ASN A 427 23.57 0.32 -24.84
CA ASN A 427 22.83 1.16 -25.79
C ASN A 427 21.34 0.84 -25.82
N GLU A 428 20.94 -0.41 -25.66
CA GLU A 428 19.54 -0.81 -25.63
C GLU A 428 18.81 -0.15 -24.45
N TRP A 429 19.37 -0.29 -23.25
CA TRP A 429 18.78 0.30 -22.05
C TRP A 429 18.75 1.83 -22.12
N ARG A 430 19.83 2.41 -22.67
CA ARG A 430 19.91 3.84 -22.86
C ARG A 430 18.77 4.33 -23.77
N ALA A 431 18.55 3.65 -24.88
CA ALA A 431 17.49 4.00 -25.83
C ALA A 431 16.10 3.94 -25.17
N ILE A 432 15.86 2.92 -24.33
CA ILE A 432 14.60 2.77 -23.59
C ILE A 432 14.41 3.93 -22.61
N ILE A 433 15.45 4.25 -21.83
CA ILE A 433 15.39 5.30 -20.80
C ILE A 433 15.19 6.67 -21.44
N PHE A 434 16.03 7.04 -22.42
CA PHE A 434 15.98 8.38 -23.02
C PHE A 434 14.75 8.58 -23.93
N LYS A 435 14.12 7.52 -24.41
CA LYS A 435 12.82 7.62 -25.09
C LYS A 435 11.75 8.17 -24.12
N GLU A 436 11.76 7.71 -22.86
CA GLU A 436 10.77 8.11 -21.84
C GLU A 436 11.18 9.39 -21.09
N TYR A 437 12.48 9.60 -20.91
CA TYR A 437 13.03 10.73 -20.16
C TYR A 437 14.19 11.35 -20.96
N PRO A 438 13.86 12.13 -22.00
CA PRO A 438 14.90 12.71 -22.86
C PRO A 438 15.77 13.77 -22.19
N ASP A 439 15.35 14.26 -21.02
CA ASP A 439 16.03 15.31 -20.26
C ASP A 439 17.11 14.79 -19.29
N LEU A 440 17.29 13.45 -19.19
CA LEU A 440 18.32 12.85 -18.33
C LEU A 440 19.70 12.98 -18.97
#